data_edbc4cd1a37d6ad10ffcc651176cc7aa
#
_entry.id   edbc4cd1a37d6ad10ffcc651176cc7aa
#
_cell.length_a   1.000
_cell.length_b   1.000
_cell.length_c   1.000
_cell.angle_alpha   90.00
_cell.angle_beta   90.00
_cell.angle_gamma   90.00
#
_symmetry.space_group_name_H-M   'P 1'
#
loop_
_entity.id
_entity.type
_entity.pdbx_description
1 polymer ?
#
loop_
_entity_poly.entity_id
_entity_poly.type
_entity_poly.pdbx_seq_one_letter_code
_entity_poly.pdbx_strand_id
1 'polypeptide(L)'
;AINLSDFKENKGLKKTDGKKRTTLRGIPKLDDANWAGGPKSSQCTLILTEGDSAKSLAISGLSIIGRDKYGVFPLKGKVLNVKGDNKNLAKQITENTEITNIKKILGLQSGKKYTDTSELRYGSVMLLTDQDEDGSHIKGLLFNLFQSLWPELFKIAGFNKSMLTPIVKATNNKTKKVMSFYNLSDYETWKEAEGKGYSIKYYKGLGTSTPKEAKEYF
;
A
#
# COMPACT_ATOMS: atom_id res chain seq x y z
N ALA A 1 -20.11 27.85 15.86
CA ALA A 1 -21.27 27.00 15.63
C ALA A 1 -20.92 26.00 14.54
N ILE A 2 -20.98 24.70 14.86
CA ILE A 2 -20.79 23.63 13.88
C ILE A 2 -21.99 23.71 12.92
N ASN A 3 -21.73 23.85 11.64
CA ASN A 3 -22.76 23.97 10.64
C ASN A 3 -23.54 22.65 10.54
N LEU A 4 -24.86 22.68 10.36
CA LEU A 4 -25.70 21.47 10.29
C LEU A 4 -25.29 20.52 9.14
N SER A 5 -24.70 21.08 8.07
CA SER A 5 -24.11 20.32 6.97
C SER A 5 -22.90 19.51 7.43
N ASP A 6 -21.97 20.13 8.18
CA ASP A 6 -20.74 19.47 8.69
C ASP A 6 -21.08 18.34 9.65
N PHE A 7 -22.16 18.51 10.45
CA PHE A 7 -22.64 17.45 11.35
C PHE A 7 -23.21 16.26 10.58
N LYS A 8 -23.99 16.49 9.52
CA LYS A 8 -24.55 15.42 8.67
C LYS A 8 -23.46 14.68 7.90
N GLU A 9 -22.47 15.41 7.39
CA GLU A 9 -21.33 14.84 6.67
C GLU A 9 -20.47 13.96 7.59
N ASN A 10 -20.14 14.45 8.79
CA ASN A 10 -19.41 13.67 9.78
C ASN A 10 -20.16 12.42 10.23
N LYS A 11 -21.49 12.48 10.37
CA LYS A 11 -22.32 11.31 10.70
C LYS A 11 -22.33 10.29 9.55
N GLY A 12 -22.31 10.75 8.31
CA GLY A 12 -22.20 9.91 7.11
C GLY A 12 -20.87 9.14 7.10
N LEU A 13 -19.77 9.82 7.29
CA LEU A 13 -18.41 9.24 7.30
C LEU A 13 -18.24 8.17 8.39
N LYS A 14 -18.86 8.36 9.56
CA LYS A 14 -18.80 7.40 10.68
C LYS A 14 -19.49 6.07 10.42
N LYS A 15 -20.44 5.99 9.48
CA LYS A 15 -21.14 4.74 9.14
C LYS A 15 -20.21 3.64 8.60
N THR A 16 -19.11 4.04 7.98
CA THR A 16 -18.12 3.14 7.38
C THR A 16 -16.89 2.92 8.24
N ASP A 17 -16.92 3.39 9.50
CA ASP A 17 -15.80 3.28 10.42
C ASP A 17 -15.39 1.85 10.70
N GLY A 18 -14.10 1.62 10.78
CA GLY A 18 -13.50 0.38 11.22
C GLY A 18 -13.45 0.28 12.75
N LYS A 19 -13.10 -0.91 13.23
CA LYS A 19 -12.87 -1.19 14.67
C LYS A 19 -11.65 -2.10 14.79
N LYS A 20 -10.93 -1.96 15.89
CA LYS A 20 -9.86 -2.91 16.23
C LYS A 20 -10.50 -4.25 16.64
N ARG A 21 -10.60 -5.17 15.68
CA ARG A 21 -11.09 -6.53 15.86
C ARG A 21 -10.06 -7.52 15.35
N THR A 22 -9.92 -8.66 16.02
CA THR A 22 -9.02 -9.74 15.59
C THR A 22 -9.53 -10.43 14.32
N THR A 23 -10.84 -10.56 14.17
CA THR A 23 -11.44 -11.18 13.00
C THR A 23 -12.24 -10.17 12.20
N LEU A 24 -12.00 -10.11 10.91
CA LEU A 24 -12.72 -9.28 9.96
C LEU A 24 -13.43 -10.18 8.93
N ARG A 25 -14.73 -9.96 8.74
CA ARG A 25 -15.55 -10.71 7.77
C ARG A 25 -16.11 -9.77 6.71
N GLY A 26 -16.42 -10.32 5.54
CA GLY A 26 -17.12 -9.60 4.47
C GLY A 26 -16.24 -8.66 3.64
N ILE A 27 -14.91 -8.82 3.67
CA ILE A 27 -14.00 -8.16 2.74
C ILE A 27 -13.37 -9.22 1.85
N PRO A 28 -13.92 -9.42 0.64
CA PRO A 28 -13.35 -10.38 -0.30
C PRO A 28 -11.94 -9.95 -0.69
N LYS A 29 -11.09 -10.92 -1.00
CA LYS A 29 -9.70 -10.74 -1.42
C LYS A 29 -8.73 -10.22 -0.35
N LEU A 30 -9.16 -9.96 0.89
CA LEU A 30 -8.25 -9.68 2.00
C LEU A 30 -7.57 -10.97 2.44
N ASP A 31 -6.25 -10.99 2.41
CA ASP A 31 -5.41 -11.94 3.15
C ASP A 31 -4.93 -11.23 4.42
N ASP A 32 -5.61 -11.46 5.53
CA ASP A 32 -5.35 -10.76 6.79
C ASP A 32 -4.10 -11.30 7.49
N ALA A 33 -3.37 -10.44 8.20
CA ALA A 33 -2.28 -10.89 9.06
C ALA A 33 -2.84 -11.63 10.29
N ASN A 34 -2.17 -12.70 10.72
CA ASN A 34 -2.63 -13.47 11.88
C ASN A 34 -2.71 -12.63 13.16
N TRP A 35 -1.82 -11.64 13.33
CA TRP A 35 -1.78 -10.76 14.50
C TRP A 35 -2.60 -9.47 14.34
N ALA A 36 -3.24 -9.27 13.20
CA ALA A 36 -4.03 -8.06 12.96
C ALA A 36 -5.16 -7.90 13.97
N GLY A 37 -5.29 -6.70 14.53
CA GLY A 37 -6.30 -6.38 15.54
C GLY A 37 -6.06 -7.00 16.92
N GLY A 38 -5.05 -7.82 17.09
CA GLY A 38 -4.64 -8.42 18.36
C GLY A 38 -3.65 -7.56 19.16
N PRO A 39 -3.09 -8.09 20.24
CA PRO A 39 -2.11 -7.37 21.08
C PRO A 39 -0.84 -6.96 20.34
N LYS A 40 -0.45 -7.71 19.30
CA LYS A 40 0.73 -7.45 18.48
C LYS A 40 0.43 -6.68 17.19
N SER A 41 -0.76 -6.09 17.06
CA SER A 41 -1.21 -5.42 15.84
C SER A 41 -0.32 -4.24 15.41
N SER A 42 0.33 -3.56 16.34
CA SER A 42 1.28 -2.48 16.03
C SER A 42 2.53 -2.94 15.25
N GLN A 43 2.84 -4.26 15.29
CA GLN A 43 3.92 -4.86 14.51
C GLN A 43 3.46 -5.32 13.12
N CYS A 44 2.17 -5.24 12.82
CA CYS A 44 1.62 -5.71 11.55
C CYS A 44 1.72 -4.62 10.47
N THR A 45 1.98 -5.06 9.25
CA THR A 45 1.99 -4.23 8.04
C THR A 45 0.91 -4.72 7.08
N LEU A 46 0.03 -3.82 6.64
CA LEU A 46 -0.90 -4.08 5.55
C LEU A 46 -0.25 -3.70 4.23
N ILE A 47 -0.09 -4.67 3.33
CA ILE A 47 0.39 -4.44 1.98
C ILE A 47 -0.82 -4.15 1.09
N LEU A 48 -0.90 -2.94 0.55
CA LEU A 48 -1.89 -2.55 -0.45
C LEU A 48 -1.25 -2.69 -1.83
N THR A 49 -1.85 -3.51 -2.68
CA THR A 49 -1.29 -3.83 -4.01
C THR A 49 -2.12 -3.21 -5.12
N GLU A 50 -1.46 -2.87 -6.22
CA GLU A 50 -2.12 -2.45 -7.45
C GLU A 50 -2.66 -3.67 -8.20
N GLY A 51 -3.91 -4.05 -7.86
CA GLY A 51 -4.60 -5.17 -8.50
C GLY A 51 -4.13 -6.56 -8.06
N ASP A 52 -4.67 -7.57 -8.74
CA ASP A 52 -4.49 -8.97 -8.38
C ASP A 52 -3.09 -9.52 -8.74
N SER A 53 -2.44 -9.00 -9.79
CA SER A 53 -1.08 -9.43 -10.19
C SER A 53 -0.05 -9.07 -9.12
N ALA A 54 -0.09 -7.84 -8.62
CA ALA A 54 0.75 -7.39 -7.52
C ALA A 54 0.42 -8.13 -6.22
N LYS A 55 -0.86 -8.48 -5.98
CA LYS A 55 -1.24 -9.34 -4.86
C LYS A 55 -0.56 -10.70 -4.92
N SER A 56 -0.55 -11.35 -6.09
CA SER A 56 0.10 -12.66 -6.26
C SER A 56 1.59 -12.60 -5.95
N LEU A 57 2.25 -11.51 -6.36
CA LEU A 57 3.66 -11.26 -6.03
C LEU A 57 3.85 -11.10 -4.51
N ALA A 58 3.01 -10.30 -3.84
CA ALA A 58 3.07 -10.12 -2.40
C ALA A 58 2.86 -11.45 -1.65
N ILE A 59 1.85 -12.25 -2.04
CA ILE A 59 1.59 -13.57 -1.45
C ILE A 59 2.80 -14.50 -1.59
N SER A 60 3.49 -14.46 -2.74
CA SER A 60 4.74 -15.22 -2.92
C SER A 60 5.83 -14.77 -1.94
N GLY A 61 5.96 -13.47 -1.69
CA GLY A 61 6.86 -12.91 -0.68
C GLY A 61 6.51 -13.33 0.74
N LEU A 62 5.22 -13.41 1.09
CA LEU A 62 4.76 -13.86 2.41
C LEU A 62 5.24 -15.27 2.77
N SER A 63 5.60 -16.11 1.80
CA SER A 63 6.19 -17.42 2.06
C SER A 63 7.58 -17.32 2.73
N ILE A 64 8.24 -16.16 2.66
CA ILE A 64 9.54 -15.88 3.29
C ILE A 64 9.35 -15.18 4.63
N ILE A 65 8.60 -14.06 4.63
CA ILE A 65 8.46 -13.19 5.82
C ILE A 65 7.35 -13.64 6.76
N GLY A 66 6.54 -14.60 6.35
CA GLY A 66 5.43 -15.16 7.13
C GLY A 66 4.15 -14.33 7.08
N ARG A 67 3.06 -14.94 7.57
CA ARG A 67 1.72 -14.34 7.58
C ARG A 67 1.33 -13.73 8.93
N ASP A 68 2.18 -13.82 9.94
CA ASP A 68 1.86 -13.32 11.27
C ASP A 68 1.75 -11.79 11.29
N LYS A 69 2.71 -11.12 10.65
CA LYS A 69 2.83 -9.66 10.66
C LYS A 69 2.34 -8.98 9.37
N TYR A 70 2.10 -9.72 8.30
CA TYR A 70 1.81 -9.13 7.00
C TYR A 70 0.46 -9.59 6.46
N GLY A 71 -0.40 -8.62 6.16
CA GLY A 71 -1.63 -8.82 5.42
C GLY A 71 -1.53 -8.20 4.03
N VAL A 72 -2.37 -8.67 3.10
CA VAL A 72 -2.38 -8.18 1.71
C VAL A 72 -3.81 -7.88 1.29
N PHE A 73 -4.02 -6.73 0.68
CA PHE A 73 -5.29 -6.33 0.09
C PHE A 73 -5.09 -5.67 -1.28
N PRO A 74 -5.68 -6.21 -2.36
CA PRO A 74 -5.57 -5.63 -3.69
C PRO A 74 -6.57 -4.50 -3.89
N LEU A 75 -6.09 -3.36 -4.34
CA LEU A 75 -6.93 -2.22 -4.73
C LEU A 75 -7.53 -2.47 -6.12
N LYS A 76 -8.78 -2.07 -6.30
CA LYS A 76 -9.44 -2.09 -7.61
C LYS A 76 -9.37 -0.69 -8.23
N GLY A 77 -8.50 -0.54 -9.23
CA GLY A 77 -8.37 0.71 -9.96
C GLY A 77 -7.80 1.86 -9.13
N LYS A 78 -8.02 3.09 -9.61
CA LYS A 78 -7.52 4.30 -8.96
C LYS A 78 -8.40 4.65 -7.74
N VAL A 79 -7.75 4.94 -6.62
CA VAL A 79 -8.41 5.42 -5.40
C VAL A 79 -9.01 6.80 -5.65
N LEU A 80 -10.15 7.10 -5.01
CA LEU A 80 -10.77 8.42 -5.08
C LEU A 80 -9.79 9.52 -4.66
N ASN A 81 -9.70 10.57 -5.47
CA ASN A 81 -9.00 11.79 -5.08
C ASN A 81 -9.86 12.57 -4.05
N VAL A 82 -9.38 12.62 -2.81
CA VAL A 82 -10.08 13.31 -1.71
C VAL A 82 -9.63 14.76 -1.50
N LYS A 83 -8.82 15.31 -2.42
CA LYS A 83 -8.36 16.70 -2.37
C LYS A 83 -9.29 17.61 -3.15
N GLY A 84 -9.67 18.73 -2.55
CA GLY A 84 -10.49 19.78 -3.18
C GLY A 84 -11.80 20.05 -2.45
N ASP A 85 -12.40 21.23 -2.73
CA ASP A 85 -13.70 21.66 -2.19
C ASP A 85 -14.87 21.03 -2.96
N ASN A 86 -15.08 19.76 -2.75
CA ASN A 86 -16.22 19.06 -3.32
C ASN A 86 -17.32 18.93 -2.26
N LYS A 87 -18.43 19.63 -2.43
CA LYS A 87 -19.60 19.60 -1.53
C LYS A 87 -20.17 18.18 -1.30
N ASN A 88 -19.83 17.22 -2.17
CA ASN A 88 -20.26 15.83 -2.07
C ASN A 88 -19.12 14.88 -1.63
N LEU A 89 -17.97 15.39 -1.21
CA LEU A 89 -16.80 14.58 -0.93
C LEU A 89 -17.06 13.54 0.16
N ALA A 90 -17.71 13.93 1.25
CA ALA A 90 -18.06 13.01 2.35
C ALA A 90 -18.97 11.86 1.87
N LYS A 91 -19.92 12.15 0.97
CA LYS A 91 -20.77 11.13 0.35
C LYS A 91 -19.95 10.21 -0.54
N GLN A 92 -19.10 10.75 -1.41
CA GLN A 92 -18.23 9.97 -2.29
C GLN A 92 -17.29 9.05 -1.49
N ILE A 93 -16.69 9.54 -0.39
CA ILE A 93 -15.85 8.74 0.50
C ILE A 93 -16.66 7.59 1.13
N THR A 94 -17.88 7.87 1.58
CA THR A 94 -18.74 6.87 2.24
C THR A 94 -19.21 5.79 1.25
N GLU A 95 -19.48 6.17 0.02
CA GLU A 95 -19.94 5.27 -1.06
C GLU A 95 -18.78 4.53 -1.74
N ASN A 96 -17.53 4.98 -1.54
CA ASN A 96 -16.37 4.35 -2.13
C ASN A 96 -15.99 3.06 -1.39
N THR A 97 -16.14 1.93 -2.09
CA THR A 97 -15.90 0.59 -1.52
C THR A 97 -14.45 0.39 -1.10
N GLU A 98 -13.47 0.90 -1.87
CA GLU A 98 -12.05 0.75 -1.56
C GLU A 98 -11.67 1.51 -0.29
N ILE A 99 -12.11 2.76 -0.14
CA ILE A 99 -11.87 3.55 1.07
C ILE A 99 -12.55 2.90 2.27
N THR A 100 -13.79 2.45 2.11
CA THR A 100 -14.52 1.75 3.16
C THR A 100 -13.81 0.48 3.61
N ASN A 101 -13.30 -0.31 2.67
CA ASN A 101 -12.52 -1.51 2.98
C ASN A 101 -11.22 -1.16 3.71
N ILE A 102 -10.45 -0.17 3.24
CA ILE A 102 -9.24 0.29 3.91
C ILE A 102 -9.52 0.72 5.35
N LYS A 103 -10.59 1.53 5.57
CA LYS A 103 -11.01 1.93 6.92
C LYS A 103 -11.30 0.72 7.82
N LYS A 104 -12.05 -0.26 7.32
CA LYS A 104 -12.40 -1.48 8.07
C LYS A 104 -11.18 -2.35 8.35
N ILE A 105 -10.31 -2.56 7.34
CA ILE A 105 -9.10 -3.39 7.46
C ILE A 105 -8.15 -2.81 8.49
N LEU A 106 -7.92 -1.50 8.46
CA LEU A 106 -7.03 -0.81 9.40
C LEU A 106 -7.68 -0.53 10.77
N GLY A 107 -9.00 -0.55 10.86
CA GLY A 107 -9.74 -0.18 12.07
C GLY A 107 -9.86 1.32 12.26
N LEU A 108 -9.80 2.11 11.19
CA LEU A 108 -9.83 3.58 11.21
C LEU A 108 -11.22 4.15 11.48
N GLN A 109 -11.27 5.22 12.25
CA GLN A 109 -12.49 5.98 12.57
C GLN A 109 -12.40 7.40 12.04
N SER A 110 -13.47 7.87 11.43
CA SER A 110 -13.55 9.22 10.86
C SER A 110 -13.52 10.28 11.96
N GLY A 111 -12.69 11.31 11.76
CA GLY A 111 -12.53 12.42 12.69
C GLY A 111 -11.74 12.09 13.96
N LYS A 112 -11.23 10.86 14.09
CA LYS A 112 -10.39 10.48 15.22
C LYS A 112 -8.95 10.89 14.96
N LYS A 113 -8.30 11.46 15.98
CA LYS A 113 -6.88 11.78 15.98
C LYS A 113 -6.11 10.61 16.58
N TYR A 114 -5.09 10.14 15.86
CA TYR A 114 -4.23 9.03 16.28
C TYR A 114 -2.84 9.57 16.64
N THR A 115 -2.39 9.34 17.86
CA THR A 115 -1.02 9.67 18.31
C THR A 115 -0.07 8.49 18.13
N ASP A 116 -0.63 7.29 18.07
CA ASP A 116 0.06 6.03 17.81
C ASP A 116 -0.86 5.05 17.06
N THR A 117 -0.37 3.84 16.80
CA THR A 117 -1.12 2.80 16.07
C THR A 117 -1.73 1.72 16.97
N SER A 118 -1.71 1.90 18.30
CA SER A 118 -2.17 0.89 19.28
C SER A 118 -3.64 0.53 19.14
N GLU A 119 -4.46 1.47 18.67
CA GLU A 119 -5.91 1.27 18.46
C GLU A 119 -6.26 0.75 17.07
N LEU A 120 -5.27 0.54 16.20
CA LEU A 120 -5.45 0.04 14.85
C LEU A 120 -5.24 -1.48 14.75
N ARG A 121 -5.74 -2.07 13.66
CA ARG A 121 -5.50 -3.47 13.34
C ARG A 121 -4.11 -3.72 12.75
N TYR A 122 -3.46 -2.67 12.25
CA TYR A 122 -2.13 -2.69 11.65
C TYR A 122 -1.33 -1.48 12.13
N GLY A 123 -0.04 -1.66 12.34
CA GLY A 123 0.88 -0.60 12.74
C GLY A 123 1.45 0.19 11.57
N SER A 124 1.39 -0.34 10.35
CA SER A 124 1.85 0.34 9.15
C SER A 124 1.14 -0.12 7.89
N VAL A 125 1.21 0.70 6.86
CA VAL A 125 0.71 0.42 5.51
C VAL A 125 1.89 0.48 4.54
N MET A 126 2.01 -0.53 3.67
CA MET A 126 3.02 -0.59 2.62
C MET A 126 2.34 -0.63 1.26
N LEU A 127 2.75 0.24 0.36
CA LEU A 127 2.23 0.27 -1.01
C LEU A 127 3.15 -0.53 -1.93
N LEU A 128 2.57 -1.46 -2.66
CA LEU A 128 3.23 -2.26 -3.68
C LEU A 128 2.53 -2.00 -5.01
N THR A 129 3.12 -1.11 -5.80
CA THR A 129 2.62 -0.67 -7.11
C THR A 129 3.71 -0.83 -8.15
N ASP A 130 3.33 -0.86 -9.42
CA ASP A 130 4.28 -0.77 -10.52
C ASP A 130 5.13 0.49 -10.42
N GLN A 131 6.36 0.43 -10.94
CA GLN A 131 7.30 1.57 -10.94
C GLN A 131 7.10 2.43 -12.20
N ASP A 132 5.85 2.79 -12.46
CA ASP A 132 5.43 3.63 -13.57
C ASP A 132 4.62 4.85 -13.09
N GLU A 133 4.10 5.64 -14.02
CA GLU A 133 3.32 6.85 -13.72
C GLU A 133 2.01 6.51 -13.01
N ASP A 134 1.32 5.44 -13.41
CA ASP A 134 0.06 5.01 -12.80
C ASP A 134 0.28 4.53 -11.36
N GLY A 135 1.33 3.74 -11.10
CA GLY A 135 1.72 3.31 -9.76
C GLY A 135 2.09 4.50 -8.86
N SER A 136 2.81 5.49 -9.40
CA SER A 136 3.13 6.74 -8.70
C SER A 136 1.87 7.54 -8.38
N HIS A 137 0.91 7.59 -9.32
CA HIS A 137 -0.37 8.25 -9.10
C HIS A 137 -1.20 7.57 -8.00
N ILE A 138 -1.29 6.25 -8.00
CA ILE A 138 -1.98 5.49 -6.95
C ILE A 138 -1.35 5.74 -5.57
N LYS A 139 -0.01 5.75 -5.48
CA LYS A 139 0.70 6.14 -4.24
C LYS A 139 0.30 7.54 -3.76
N GLY A 140 0.30 8.51 -4.69
CA GLY A 140 -0.09 9.87 -4.39
C GLY A 140 -1.53 9.99 -3.86
N LEU A 141 -2.48 9.29 -4.48
CA LEU A 141 -3.88 9.26 -4.05
C LEU A 141 -4.06 8.65 -2.66
N LEU A 142 -3.36 7.55 -2.35
CA LEU A 142 -3.43 6.89 -1.04
C LEU A 142 -2.78 7.74 0.05
N PHE A 143 -1.62 8.32 -0.20
CA PHE A 143 -0.98 9.23 0.76
C PHE A 143 -1.84 10.46 1.01
N ASN A 144 -2.46 11.01 -0.04
CA ASN A 144 -3.39 12.12 0.09
C ASN A 144 -4.64 11.74 0.91
N LEU A 145 -5.16 10.52 0.74
CA LEU A 145 -6.26 9.99 1.55
C LEU A 145 -5.90 10.00 3.04
N PHE A 146 -4.76 9.42 3.43
CA PHE A 146 -4.33 9.37 4.82
C PHE A 146 -4.02 10.76 5.37
N GLN A 147 -3.33 11.60 4.60
CA GLN A 147 -3.01 12.97 5.01
C GLN A 147 -4.26 13.83 5.21
N SER A 148 -5.28 13.67 4.36
CA SER A 148 -6.50 14.47 4.43
C SER A 148 -7.43 14.03 5.55
N LEU A 149 -7.59 12.72 5.77
CA LEU A 149 -8.55 12.20 6.74
C LEU A 149 -7.93 11.95 8.13
N TRP A 150 -6.63 11.64 8.20
CA TRP A 150 -5.92 11.34 9.45
C TRP A 150 -4.49 11.92 9.43
N PRO A 151 -4.35 13.26 9.44
CA PRO A 151 -3.05 13.92 9.29
C PRO A 151 -2.06 13.56 10.39
N GLU A 152 -2.52 13.33 11.62
CA GLU A 152 -1.64 12.92 12.72
C GLU A 152 -1.11 11.49 12.50
N LEU A 153 -1.95 10.57 12.04
CA LEU A 153 -1.55 9.20 11.69
C LEU A 153 -0.53 9.20 10.55
N PHE A 154 -0.76 10.05 9.54
CA PHE A 154 0.15 10.16 8.40
C PHE A 154 1.56 10.59 8.80
N LYS A 155 1.69 11.38 9.87
CA LYS A 155 2.97 11.87 10.41
C LYS A 155 3.72 10.84 11.26
N ILE A 156 3.09 9.76 11.68
CA ILE A 156 3.75 8.72 12.47
C ILE A 156 4.86 8.08 11.64
N ALA A 157 6.09 8.15 12.14
CA ALA A 157 7.25 7.58 11.46
C ALA A 157 7.06 6.08 11.19
N GLY A 158 7.24 5.68 9.94
CA GLY A 158 7.10 4.28 9.52
C GLY A 158 5.67 3.78 9.35
N PHE A 159 4.63 4.61 9.54
CA PHE A 159 3.26 4.21 9.23
C PHE A 159 3.06 4.02 7.72
N ASN A 160 3.48 5.00 6.91
CA ASN A 160 3.39 4.93 5.45
C ASN A 160 4.69 4.44 4.86
N LYS A 161 4.64 3.34 4.13
CA LYS A 161 5.78 2.72 3.46
C LYS A 161 5.48 2.51 1.97
N SER A 162 6.51 2.48 1.16
CA SER A 162 6.43 2.08 -0.25
C SER A 162 7.51 1.06 -0.53
N MET A 163 7.14 -0.06 -1.11
CA MET A 163 8.10 -1.04 -1.58
C MET A 163 8.66 -0.59 -2.92
N LEU A 164 9.98 -0.59 -3.03
CA LEU A 164 10.67 -0.34 -4.29
C LEU A 164 11.06 -1.69 -4.90
N THR A 165 10.63 -1.92 -6.14
CA THR A 165 11.06 -3.07 -6.94
C THR A 165 11.95 -2.58 -8.08
N PRO A 166 12.94 -3.37 -8.52
CA PRO A 166 13.82 -2.95 -9.60
C PRO A 166 13.06 -2.81 -10.92
N ILE A 167 13.40 -1.80 -11.70
CA ILE A 167 12.91 -1.60 -13.08
C ILE A 167 13.81 -2.27 -14.12
N VAL A 168 15.08 -2.47 -13.77
CA VAL A 168 16.06 -3.17 -14.60
C VAL A 168 16.94 -4.05 -13.72
N LYS A 169 17.19 -5.28 -14.17
CA LYS A 169 18.28 -6.12 -13.65
C LYS A 169 19.29 -6.41 -14.75
N ALA A 170 20.57 -6.24 -14.44
CA ALA A 170 21.69 -6.58 -15.31
C ALA A 170 22.44 -7.77 -14.73
N THR A 171 22.55 -8.86 -15.49
CA THR A 171 23.24 -10.08 -15.06
C THR A 171 24.56 -10.21 -15.83
N ASN A 172 25.68 -10.24 -15.12
CA ASN A 172 26.97 -10.48 -15.73
C ASN A 172 27.02 -11.88 -16.35
N ASN A 173 27.36 -11.96 -17.66
CA ASN A 173 27.31 -13.21 -18.41
C ASN A 173 28.35 -14.24 -17.93
N LYS A 174 29.48 -13.78 -17.37
CA LYS A 174 30.58 -14.64 -16.86
C LYS A 174 30.37 -15.01 -15.39
N THR A 175 30.22 -13.99 -14.53
CA THR A 175 30.19 -14.20 -13.07
C THR A 175 28.81 -14.51 -12.53
N LYS A 176 27.76 -14.32 -13.33
CA LYS A 176 26.34 -14.44 -12.94
C LYS A 176 25.90 -13.45 -11.84
N LYS A 177 26.74 -12.49 -11.48
CA LYS A 177 26.39 -11.44 -10.54
C LYS A 177 25.28 -10.57 -11.12
N VAL A 178 24.24 -10.29 -10.29
CA VAL A 178 23.09 -9.46 -10.66
C VAL A 178 23.23 -8.07 -10.04
N MET A 179 22.98 -7.05 -10.84
CA MET A 179 22.83 -5.66 -10.41
C MET A 179 21.38 -5.22 -10.63
N SER A 180 20.79 -4.54 -9.67
CA SER A 180 19.41 -4.05 -9.75
C SER A 180 19.39 -2.53 -9.80
N PHE A 181 18.57 -1.99 -10.69
CA PHE A 181 18.39 -0.55 -10.87
C PHE A 181 16.93 -0.20 -10.60
N TYR A 182 16.71 0.85 -9.81
CA TYR A 182 15.40 1.32 -9.35
C TYR A 182 14.93 2.59 -10.05
N ASN A 183 15.79 3.21 -10.86
CA ASN A 183 15.47 4.32 -11.76
C ASN A 183 16.27 4.19 -13.06
N LEU A 184 15.78 4.84 -14.13
CA LEU A 184 16.41 4.75 -15.45
C LEU A 184 17.72 5.52 -15.53
N SER A 185 17.86 6.64 -14.82
CA SER A 185 19.07 7.48 -14.88
C SER A 185 20.30 6.71 -14.39
N ASP A 186 20.18 6.00 -13.26
CA ASP A 186 21.28 5.19 -12.72
C ASP A 186 21.64 4.05 -13.67
N TYR A 187 20.62 3.42 -14.29
CA TYR A 187 20.84 2.37 -15.26
C TYR A 187 21.54 2.87 -16.51
N GLU A 188 21.13 4.00 -17.07
CA GLU A 188 21.74 4.58 -18.28
C GLU A 188 23.19 4.98 -18.03
N THR A 189 23.47 5.66 -16.92
CA THR A 189 24.83 6.03 -16.50
C THR A 189 25.73 4.80 -16.37
N TRP A 190 25.26 3.78 -15.69
CA TRP A 190 26.02 2.53 -15.53
C TRP A 190 26.21 1.82 -16.88
N LYS A 191 25.18 1.77 -17.73
CA LYS A 191 25.22 1.09 -19.03
C LYS A 191 26.27 1.68 -19.96
N GLU A 192 26.41 3.01 -19.97
CA GLU A 192 27.43 3.71 -20.76
C GLU A 192 28.86 3.39 -20.27
N ALA A 193 29.04 3.31 -18.94
CA ALA A 193 30.35 3.09 -18.33
C ALA A 193 30.78 1.60 -18.35
N GLU A 194 29.88 0.68 -17.98
CA GLU A 194 30.22 -0.70 -17.63
C GLU A 194 29.30 -1.76 -18.27
N GLY A 195 28.33 -1.37 -19.10
CA GLY A 195 27.24 -2.26 -19.57
C GLY A 195 27.65 -3.42 -20.47
N LYS A 196 28.93 -3.53 -20.90
CA LYS A 196 29.38 -4.60 -21.78
C LYS A 196 29.49 -5.94 -21.02
N GLY A 197 28.98 -7.02 -21.65
CA GLY A 197 29.06 -8.36 -21.08
C GLY A 197 27.95 -8.68 -20.06
N TYR A 198 26.85 -7.92 -20.06
CA TYR A 198 25.69 -8.15 -19.22
C TYR A 198 24.44 -8.47 -20.06
N SER A 199 23.63 -9.38 -19.55
CA SER A 199 22.25 -9.63 -20.02
C SER A 199 21.29 -8.73 -19.26
N ILE A 200 20.43 -8.01 -19.96
CA ILE A 200 19.52 -7.00 -19.39
C ILE A 200 18.09 -7.54 -19.38
N LYS A 201 17.43 -7.44 -18.23
CA LYS A 201 15.99 -7.72 -18.06
C LYS A 201 15.29 -6.45 -17.58
N TYR A 202 14.30 -6.00 -18.35
CA TYR A 202 13.44 -4.89 -17.99
C TYR A 202 12.17 -5.40 -17.31
N TYR A 203 11.73 -4.70 -16.27
CA TYR A 203 10.51 -4.98 -15.51
C TYR A 203 9.51 -3.85 -15.80
N LYS A 204 8.57 -4.10 -16.72
CA LYS A 204 7.52 -3.14 -17.08
C LYS A 204 6.44 -3.02 -16.03
N GLY A 205 6.35 -3.99 -15.11
CA GLY A 205 5.39 -4.05 -14.03
C GLY A 205 5.66 -5.26 -13.14
N LEU A 206 4.98 -5.32 -12.01
CA LEU A 206 5.15 -6.38 -11.01
C LEU A 206 4.84 -7.77 -11.55
N GLY A 207 3.94 -7.87 -12.55
CA GLY A 207 3.60 -9.13 -13.21
C GLY A 207 4.75 -9.74 -14.03
N THR A 208 5.83 -9.00 -14.30
CA THR A 208 7.02 -9.53 -14.97
C THR A 208 8.03 -10.19 -14.03
N SER A 209 7.83 -10.07 -12.73
CA SER A 209 8.63 -10.73 -11.71
C SER A 209 8.20 -12.17 -11.50
N THR A 210 9.18 -13.07 -11.40
CA THR A 210 8.93 -14.47 -11.06
C THR A 210 8.67 -14.62 -9.55
N PRO A 211 8.03 -15.73 -9.09
CA PRO A 211 7.89 -16.01 -7.66
C PRO A 211 9.24 -16.05 -6.90
N LYS A 212 10.32 -16.46 -7.56
CA LYS A 212 11.66 -16.43 -6.98
C LYS A 212 12.13 -14.99 -6.75
N GLU A 213 11.97 -14.14 -7.75
CA GLU A 213 12.32 -12.71 -7.64
C GLU A 213 11.44 -11.99 -6.59
N ALA A 214 10.15 -12.34 -6.52
CA ALA A 214 9.27 -11.85 -5.47
C ALA A 214 9.83 -12.12 -4.07
N LYS A 215 10.36 -13.32 -3.85
CA LYS A 215 10.99 -13.70 -2.57
C LYS A 215 12.26 -12.91 -2.25
N GLU A 216 12.94 -12.39 -3.27
CA GLU A 216 14.16 -11.56 -3.10
C GLU A 216 13.80 -10.11 -2.67
N TYR A 217 12.57 -9.64 -2.94
CA TYR A 217 12.13 -8.28 -2.60
C TYR A 217 11.70 -8.14 -1.14
N PHE A 218 11.36 -9.23 -0.48
CA PHE A 218 10.93 -9.33 0.92
C PHE A 218 12.01 -9.89 1.83
#